data_86e3534e18554f3ac4a9583fe9e16e44
#
_entry.id   86e3534e18554f3ac4a9583fe9e16e44
#
_cell.length_a   1.000
_cell.length_b   1.000
_cell.length_c   1.000
_cell.angle_alpha   90.00
_cell.angle_beta   90.00
_cell.angle_gamma   90.00
#
_symmetry.space_group_name_H-M   'P 1'
#
loop_
_entity.id
_entity.type
_entity.pdbx_description
1 polymer ?
#
loop_
_entity_poly.entity_id
_entity_poly.type
_entity_poly.pdbx_seq_one_letter_code
_entity_poly.pdbx_strand_id
1 'polypeptide(L)'
;MANEAFDKAFDKEAIDAKVREGFPLQHRWHNDFHLEMPFGLVNDPNGLSWYAGKYHIFFQWNPLGIEHKHKCWGHVETEDFVHYSLPELALWPSDVHDKDGCYSGAGFVEDDALRLVYTCNRKEDGVRTPAQRLATWQPEKGIAQKDEIIIEHEPKGYTAHFRDPSRFVKDGREFLVLGAQTTEEKGRAVLYEKKEGAWQLAGEIKTELSDFGYMWECPTLLQLAEGDVLLFSPQGLGAEDYRWQNLYQSGYVAGKLDVDSLKLQHGAFHELDRGFDFYAPQAFVHEGRAILFGWMGMPEREEEYPTREEGWLFSLTMPREVRLSDGRLFFAPLEEMKALRKGAAQKFGACRAEELGQDLAEKSEIELEIAFGDAQEVHVDLVYREAGEYVRLSYMRPTAVMTLDRTGMRLGGRGVRRFRLAVRDSLKLHIYQDKTAVEVFFQDGEEAASFFVFPTKKEKPKLVISADRKLERIEGSLWELGEFTWNAR
;
A
#
# COMPACT_ATOMS: atom_id res chain seq x y z
N MET A 1 29.31 8.65 22.85
CA MET A 1 28.23 9.25 23.68
C MET A 1 26.93 9.42 22.86
N ALA A 2 26.95 9.85 21.60
CA ALA A 2 25.70 9.90 20.81
C ALA A 2 25.15 8.50 20.45
N ASN A 3 26.00 7.55 20.07
CA ASN A 3 25.57 6.17 19.73
C ASN A 3 24.95 5.44 20.93
N GLU A 4 25.48 5.60 22.13
CA GLU A 4 24.94 4.93 23.35
C GLU A 4 23.51 5.36 23.71
N ALA A 5 23.07 6.55 23.31
CA ALA A 5 21.70 7.02 23.55
C ALA A 5 20.70 6.41 22.56
N PHE A 6 21.12 6.18 21.30
CA PHE A 6 20.31 5.52 20.29
C PHE A 6 20.20 4.01 20.53
N ASP A 7 21.31 3.35 20.88
CA ASP A 7 21.34 1.92 21.16
C ASP A 7 20.44 1.54 22.36
N LYS A 8 20.24 2.45 23.32
CA LYS A 8 19.31 2.23 24.44
C LYS A 8 17.84 2.38 24.08
N ALA A 9 17.51 3.22 23.10
CA ALA A 9 16.12 3.44 22.66
C ALA A 9 15.64 2.32 21.73
N PHE A 10 16.54 1.77 20.89
CA PHE A 10 16.25 0.76 19.88
C PHE A 10 17.05 -0.53 20.15
N ASP A 11 16.83 -1.12 21.32
CA ASP A 11 17.36 -2.46 21.64
C ASP A 11 16.66 -3.51 20.77
N LYS A 12 17.33 -3.89 19.67
CA LYS A 12 16.78 -4.86 18.70
C LYS A 12 16.39 -6.17 19.39
N GLU A 13 17.22 -6.69 20.28
CA GLU A 13 16.97 -7.99 20.93
C GLU A 13 15.69 -7.92 21.78
N ALA A 14 15.52 -6.85 22.55
CA ALA A 14 14.32 -6.64 23.36
C ALA A 14 13.07 -6.39 22.51
N ILE A 15 13.19 -5.61 21.41
CA ILE A 15 12.09 -5.34 20.49
C ILE A 15 11.67 -6.63 19.78
N ASP A 16 12.61 -7.40 19.24
CA ASP A 16 12.32 -8.65 18.55
C ASP A 16 11.79 -9.72 19.52
N ALA A 17 12.23 -9.75 20.77
CA ALA A 17 11.65 -10.62 21.78
C ALA A 17 10.17 -10.27 22.03
N LYS A 18 9.85 -8.98 22.15
CA LYS A 18 8.47 -8.52 22.31
C LYS A 18 7.61 -8.83 21.07
N VAL A 19 8.17 -8.75 19.85
CA VAL A 19 7.49 -9.19 18.64
C VAL A 19 7.16 -10.67 18.72
N ARG A 20 8.12 -11.54 19.05
CA ARG A 20 7.89 -12.98 19.19
C ARG A 20 6.84 -13.33 20.24
N GLU A 21 6.80 -12.60 21.36
CA GLU A 21 5.76 -12.77 22.39
C GLU A 21 4.36 -12.37 21.90
N GLY A 22 4.28 -11.40 20.98
CA GLY A 22 3.03 -10.92 20.40
C GLY A 22 2.46 -11.79 19.27
N PHE A 23 3.22 -12.76 18.76
CA PHE A 23 2.76 -13.67 17.71
C PHE A 23 2.40 -15.06 18.26
N PRO A 24 1.36 -15.74 17.65
CA PRO A 24 0.46 -15.20 16.62
C PRO A 24 -0.44 -14.10 17.16
N LEU A 25 -0.82 -13.16 16.27
CA LEU A 25 -1.70 -12.04 16.60
C LEU A 25 -3.08 -12.55 17.05
N GLN A 26 -3.52 -12.20 18.25
CA GLN A 26 -4.74 -12.79 18.85
C GLN A 26 -5.86 -11.78 19.10
N HIS A 27 -5.58 -10.47 19.04
CA HIS A 27 -6.62 -9.48 19.28
C HIS A 27 -7.70 -9.55 18.18
N ARG A 28 -8.97 -9.32 18.54
CA ARG A 28 -10.12 -9.48 17.64
C ARG A 28 -10.06 -8.62 16.37
N TRP A 29 -9.28 -7.53 16.39
CA TRP A 29 -9.14 -6.62 15.26
C TRP A 29 -7.86 -6.84 14.46
N HIS A 30 -6.93 -7.67 14.92
CA HIS A 30 -5.81 -8.09 14.08
C HIS A 30 -6.29 -8.95 12.92
N ASN A 31 -5.80 -8.63 11.75
CA ASN A 31 -6.04 -9.39 10.55
C ASN A 31 -5.19 -10.67 10.52
N ASP A 32 -5.63 -11.65 9.77
CA ASP A 32 -4.97 -12.95 9.69
C ASP A 32 -4.18 -13.13 8.39
N PHE A 33 -4.46 -12.30 7.36
CA PHE A 33 -3.73 -12.32 6.09
C PHE A 33 -3.38 -10.92 5.56
N HIS A 34 -3.11 -9.98 6.48
CA HIS A 34 -2.47 -8.70 6.21
C HIS A 34 -1.23 -8.57 7.10
N LEU A 35 -0.20 -7.88 6.60
CA LEU A 35 1.02 -7.66 7.39
C LEU A 35 0.78 -6.57 8.44
N GLU A 36 0.71 -6.98 9.68
CA GLU A 36 0.51 -6.15 10.87
C GLU A 36 1.56 -6.45 11.93
N MET A 37 1.72 -5.52 12.85
CA MET A 37 2.60 -5.69 13.99
C MET A 37 1.79 -5.78 15.29
N PRO A 38 2.25 -6.55 16.29
CA PRO A 38 1.54 -6.68 17.57
C PRO A 38 1.53 -5.40 18.40
N PHE A 39 2.33 -4.41 18.03
CA PHE A 39 2.40 -3.09 18.66
C PHE A 39 3.05 -2.07 17.72
N GLY A 40 2.83 -0.80 18.02
CA GLY A 40 3.41 0.31 17.28
C GLY A 40 2.64 0.70 16.02
N LEU A 41 3.24 1.53 15.21
CA LEU A 41 2.62 2.06 14.00
C LEU A 41 3.33 1.54 12.75
N VAL A 42 2.60 0.86 11.88
CA VAL A 42 3.05 0.45 10.53
C VAL A 42 2.60 1.47 9.51
N ASN A 43 3.47 1.83 8.57
CA ASN A 43 3.06 2.63 7.43
C ASN A 43 3.70 2.13 6.13
N ASP A 44 4.43 2.93 5.37
CA ASP A 44 4.86 2.64 4.00
C ASP A 44 5.54 1.28 3.83
N PRO A 45 5.20 0.50 2.81
CA PRO A 45 6.05 -0.60 2.35
C PRO A 45 7.39 -0.05 1.87
N ASN A 46 8.48 -0.75 2.15
CA ASN A 46 9.84 -0.35 1.82
C ASN A 46 10.65 -1.54 1.32
N GLY A 47 11.71 -1.26 0.59
CA GLY A 47 12.75 -2.23 0.30
C GLY A 47 12.28 -3.50 -0.39
N LEU A 48 11.11 -3.48 -1.06
CA LEU A 48 10.54 -4.63 -1.75
C LEU A 48 11.53 -5.20 -2.75
N SER A 49 11.84 -6.49 -2.65
CA SER A 49 12.87 -7.11 -3.48
C SER A 49 12.78 -8.63 -3.47
N TRP A 50 13.40 -9.25 -4.48
CA TRP A 50 13.69 -10.68 -4.51
C TRP A 50 15.20 -10.89 -4.32
N TYR A 51 15.56 -11.65 -3.29
CA TYR A 51 16.96 -11.93 -3.01
C TYR A 51 17.12 -13.30 -2.33
N ALA A 52 18.14 -14.05 -2.70
CA ALA A 52 18.49 -15.35 -2.13
C ALA A 52 17.30 -16.36 -2.07
N GLY A 53 16.43 -16.34 -3.11
CA GLY A 53 15.30 -17.27 -3.21
C GLY A 53 14.06 -16.84 -2.44
N LYS A 54 13.99 -15.62 -1.93
CA LYS A 54 12.87 -15.11 -1.15
C LYS A 54 12.46 -13.70 -1.55
N TYR A 55 11.21 -13.37 -1.35
CA TYR A 55 10.71 -12.01 -1.34
C TYR A 55 11.02 -11.38 0.02
N HIS A 56 11.61 -10.20 -0.01
CA HIS A 56 11.87 -9.38 1.17
C HIS A 56 10.91 -8.21 1.18
N ILE A 57 10.17 -8.05 2.26
CA ILE A 57 9.23 -6.96 2.49
C ILE A 57 9.70 -6.21 3.73
N PHE A 58 10.25 -5.03 3.52
CA PHE A 58 10.49 -4.09 4.61
C PHE A 58 9.30 -3.14 4.69
N PHE A 59 9.15 -2.50 5.83
CA PHE A 59 8.08 -1.53 6.04
C PHE A 59 8.45 -0.52 7.11
N GLN A 60 7.95 0.68 6.98
CA GLN A 60 8.05 1.70 8.03
C GLN A 60 7.35 1.21 9.28
N TRP A 61 8.04 1.31 10.40
CA TRP A 61 7.51 0.91 11.70
C TRP A 61 8.02 1.82 12.82
N ASN A 62 7.13 2.27 13.69
CA ASN A 62 7.49 2.85 14.97
C ASN A 62 7.29 1.79 16.07
N PRO A 63 8.33 1.11 16.57
CA PRO A 63 8.20 0.09 17.62
C PRO A 63 7.97 0.67 19.02
N LEU A 64 8.16 1.99 19.21
CA LEU A 64 8.11 2.65 20.50
C LEU A 64 6.77 3.34 20.79
N GLY A 65 5.86 3.38 19.81
CA GLY A 65 4.56 4.03 19.97
C GLY A 65 3.75 4.07 18.70
N ILE A 66 2.62 4.74 18.75
CA ILE A 66 1.63 4.82 17.67
C ILE A 66 1.63 6.17 16.95
N GLU A 67 2.62 7.00 17.15
CA GLU A 67 2.78 8.28 16.47
C GLU A 67 3.73 8.15 15.27
N HIS A 68 3.62 9.06 14.31
CA HIS A 68 4.56 9.20 13.19
C HIS A 68 5.93 9.77 13.63
N LYS A 69 6.55 9.07 14.57
CA LYS A 69 7.89 9.36 15.12
C LYS A 69 8.73 8.09 15.11
N HIS A 70 10.01 8.22 15.45
CA HIS A 70 10.91 7.08 15.65
C HIS A 70 10.85 6.07 14.49
N LYS A 71 10.84 6.58 13.26
CA LYS A 71 10.73 5.76 12.06
C LYS A 71 11.89 4.79 11.92
N CYS A 72 11.56 3.51 11.98
CA CYS A 72 12.44 2.38 11.73
C CYS A 72 11.89 1.59 10.54
N TRP A 73 12.63 0.58 10.12
CA TRP A 73 12.10 -0.43 9.20
C TRP A 73 11.96 -1.77 9.92
N GLY A 74 10.77 -2.33 9.88
CA GLY A 74 10.51 -3.74 10.11
C GLY A 74 10.84 -4.56 8.87
N HIS A 75 10.99 -5.87 9.01
CA HIS A 75 11.27 -6.77 7.90
C HIS A 75 10.61 -8.13 8.10
N VAL A 76 10.11 -8.69 7.02
CA VAL A 76 9.70 -10.08 6.87
C VAL A 76 10.21 -10.63 5.54
N GLU A 77 10.34 -11.96 5.46
CA GLU A 77 10.63 -12.65 4.21
C GLU A 77 9.64 -13.77 3.95
N THR A 78 9.40 -14.09 2.68
CA THR A 78 8.49 -15.14 2.24
C THR A 78 8.93 -15.72 0.89
N GLU A 79 8.56 -16.97 0.64
CA GLU A 79 8.73 -17.58 -0.67
C GLU A 79 7.44 -17.54 -1.51
N ASP A 80 6.27 -17.35 -0.86
CA ASP A 80 4.96 -17.56 -1.47
C ASP A 80 3.85 -16.63 -0.95
N PHE A 81 4.17 -15.58 -0.22
CA PHE A 81 3.23 -14.60 0.34
C PHE A 81 2.13 -15.17 1.27
N VAL A 82 2.31 -16.41 1.74
CA VAL A 82 1.41 -17.07 2.70
C VAL A 82 2.18 -17.57 3.93
N HIS A 83 3.43 -18.00 3.72
CA HIS A 83 4.33 -18.42 4.78
C HIS A 83 5.41 -17.37 4.97
N TYR A 84 5.38 -16.68 6.08
CA TYR A 84 6.29 -15.58 6.41
C TYR A 84 7.25 -15.93 7.55
N SER A 85 8.42 -15.31 7.54
CA SER A 85 9.23 -15.21 8.75
C SER A 85 8.51 -14.34 9.78
N LEU A 86 8.77 -14.57 11.09
CA LEU A 86 8.37 -13.58 12.10
C LEU A 86 9.02 -12.22 11.78
N PRO A 87 8.29 -11.12 11.99
CA PRO A 87 8.85 -9.78 11.79
C PRO A 87 10.01 -9.50 12.73
N GLU A 88 10.95 -8.70 12.27
CA GLU A 88 12.11 -8.24 13.07
C GLU A 88 12.42 -6.77 12.79
N LEU A 89 13.10 -6.11 13.72
CA LEU A 89 13.61 -4.76 13.55
C LEU A 89 14.87 -4.80 12.66
N ALA A 90 14.79 -4.23 11.45
CA ALA A 90 15.84 -4.32 10.46
C ALA A 90 16.73 -3.08 10.34
N LEU A 91 16.15 -1.89 10.46
CA LEU A 91 16.86 -0.61 10.33
C LEU A 91 16.27 0.41 11.31
N TRP A 92 17.11 1.13 12.04
CA TRP A 92 16.69 2.12 13.04
C TRP A 92 17.64 3.31 13.11
N PRO A 93 17.21 4.45 13.67
CA PRO A 93 18.08 5.58 13.93
C PRO A 93 19.26 5.18 14.83
N SER A 94 20.49 5.37 14.37
CA SER A 94 21.68 4.97 15.11
C SER A 94 22.86 5.95 14.99
N ASP A 95 22.71 7.02 14.21
CA ASP A 95 23.72 8.07 14.11
C ASP A 95 23.10 9.46 13.89
N VAL A 96 23.95 10.47 13.74
CA VAL A 96 23.54 11.87 13.63
C VAL A 96 22.70 12.16 12.37
N HIS A 97 22.89 11.40 11.30
CA HIS A 97 22.20 11.67 10.00
C HIS A 97 20.75 11.23 10.01
N ASP A 98 20.43 10.16 10.74
CA ASP A 98 19.08 9.61 10.81
C ASP A 98 18.45 9.65 12.21
N LYS A 99 18.97 10.52 13.10
CA LYS A 99 18.53 10.58 14.48
C LYS A 99 17.03 10.80 14.70
N ASP A 100 16.35 11.40 13.70
CA ASP A 100 14.92 11.68 13.72
C ASP A 100 14.11 10.74 12.80
N GLY A 101 14.74 9.67 12.32
CA GLY A 101 14.08 8.56 11.60
C GLY A 101 14.83 8.07 10.36
N CYS A 102 14.72 6.77 10.13
CA CYS A 102 15.01 6.13 8.84
C CYS A 102 13.73 6.16 8.01
N TYR A 103 13.62 7.11 7.08
CA TYR A 103 12.43 7.31 6.26
C TYR A 103 12.39 6.31 5.10
N SER A 104 11.34 6.39 4.29
CA SER A 104 11.07 5.43 3.23
C SER A 104 12.16 5.36 2.15
N GLY A 105 12.19 4.24 1.46
CA GLY A 105 13.14 3.94 0.42
C GLY A 105 12.93 2.56 -0.19
N ALA A 106 13.82 2.11 -1.05
CA ALA A 106 13.67 0.92 -1.87
C ALA A 106 14.82 -0.08 -1.70
N GLY A 107 14.56 -1.33 -2.15
CA GLY A 107 15.55 -2.40 -2.23
C GLY A 107 15.92 -2.74 -3.67
N PHE A 108 17.15 -3.22 -3.85
CA PHE A 108 17.65 -3.72 -5.13
C PHE A 108 18.82 -4.66 -4.91
N VAL A 109 19.08 -5.55 -5.86
CA VAL A 109 20.24 -6.44 -5.81
C VAL A 109 21.38 -5.85 -6.64
N GLU A 110 22.57 -5.77 -6.05
CA GLU A 110 23.80 -5.34 -6.69
C GLU A 110 24.95 -6.19 -6.14
N ASP A 111 25.79 -6.73 -7.02
CA ASP A 111 26.97 -7.55 -6.67
C ASP A 111 26.63 -8.70 -5.68
N ASP A 112 25.56 -9.45 -5.97
CA ASP A 112 25.05 -10.55 -5.15
C ASP A 112 24.68 -10.16 -3.72
N ALA A 113 24.44 -8.88 -3.44
CA ALA A 113 23.96 -8.38 -2.17
C ALA A 113 22.61 -7.64 -2.31
N LEU A 114 21.73 -7.79 -1.32
CA LEU A 114 20.54 -6.97 -1.21
C LEU A 114 20.94 -5.61 -0.62
N ARG A 115 20.85 -4.58 -1.46
CA ARG A 115 21.10 -3.19 -1.11
C ARG A 115 19.78 -2.48 -0.84
N LEU A 116 19.81 -1.60 0.13
CA LEU A 116 18.69 -0.71 0.45
C LEU A 116 19.17 0.73 0.25
N VAL A 117 18.28 1.57 -0.24
CA VAL A 117 18.48 3.02 -0.27
C VAL A 117 17.33 3.69 0.47
N TYR A 118 17.63 4.62 1.38
CA TYR A 118 16.62 5.25 2.22
C TYR A 118 16.94 6.70 2.54
N THR A 119 15.95 7.43 3.03
CA THR A 119 16.14 8.81 3.46
C THR A 119 16.46 8.86 4.96
N CYS A 120 17.63 9.38 5.29
CA CYS A 120 17.98 9.80 6.63
C CYS A 120 17.26 11.10 6.99
N ASN A 121 16.52 11.12 8.08
CA ASN A 121 15.85 12.32 8.56
C ASN A 121 16.57 12.86 9.80
N ARG A 122 17.05 14.11 9.68
CA ARG A 122 17.65 14.85 10.78
C ARG A 122 16.94 16.19 10.93
N LYS A 123 16.66 16.59 12.16
CA LYS A 123 16.13 17.91 12.51
C LYS A 123 17.03 18.53 13.56
N GLU A 124 17.42 19.78 13.30
CA GLU A 124 18.17 20.62 14.25
C GLU A 124 17.47 21.97 14.36
N ASP A 125 17.09 22.34 15.56
CA ASP A 125 16.33 23.58 15.82
C ASP A 125 15.07 23.72 14.96
N GLY A 126 14.40 22.60 14.66
CA GLY A 126 13.20 22.56 13.83
C GLY A 126 13.47 22.52 12.31
N VAL A 127 14.72 22.69 11.89
CA VAL A 127 15.12 22.62 10.48
C VAL A 127 15.43 21.19 10.11
N ARG A 128 14.76 20.67 9.07
CA ARG A 128 15.02 19.34 8.52
C ARG A 128 16.21 19.39 7.57
N THR A 129 17.05 18.37 7.62
CA THR A 129 18.11 18.09 6.65
C THR A 129 17.96 16.64 6.20
N PRO A 130 17.44 16.40 5.00
CA PRO A 130 17.35 15.04 4.44
C PRO A 130 18.68 14.66 3.80
N ALA A 131 19.07 13.40 3.96
CA ALA A 131 20.18 12.80 3.21
C ALA A 131 19.74 11.44 2.68
N GLN A 132 20.33 10.99 1.57
CA GLN A 132 20.04 9.64 1.05
C GLN A 132 21.22 8.73 1.34
N ARG A 133 20.93 7.55 1.86
CA ARG A 133 21.95 6.61 2.36
C ARG A 133 21.72 5.21 1.81
N LEU A 134 22.81 4.51 1.53
CA LEU A 134 22.79 3.09 1.25
C LEU A 134 22.88 2.27 2.53
N ALA A 135 22.32 1.07 2.50
CA ALA A 135 22.55 0.03 3.50
C ALA A 135 22.59 -1.34 2.82
N THR A 136 23.27 -2.29 3.42
CA THR A 136 23.37 -3.67 2.95
C THR A 136 22.66 -4.60 3.91
N TRP A 137 21.73 -5.40 3.41
CA TRP A 137 21.05 -6.42 4.19
C TRP A 137 22.00 -7.53 4.61
N GLN A 138 22.02 -7.85 5.88
CA GLN A 138 22.81 -8.93 6.49
C GLN A 138 21.89 -10.01 7.04
N PRO A 139 21.57 -11.04 6.24
CA PRO A 139 20.55 -12.04 6.60
C PRO A 139 20.82 -12.75 7.93
N GLU A 140 22.09 -13.07 8.19
CA GLU A 140 22.51 -13.80 9.40
C GLU A 140 22.35 -12.99 10.70
N LYS A 141 22.24 -11.65 10.58
CA LYS A 141 22.04 -10.74 11.71
C LYS A 141 20.63 -10.15 11.75
N GLY A 142 19.88 -10.26 10.66
CA GLY A 142 18.58 -9.61 10.52
C GLY A 142 18.67 -8.07 10.59
N ILE A 143 19.73 -7.47 10.02
CA ILE A 143 19.95 -6.03 10.06
C ILE A 143 20.33 -5.48 8.67
N ALA A 144 19.90 -4.27 8.39
CA ALA A 144 20.42 -3.45 7.30
C ALA A 144 21.63 -2.65 7.81
N GLN A 145 22.83 -3.14 7.52
CA GLN A 145 24.07 -2.46 7.85
C GLN A 145 24.18 -1.17 7.05
N LYS A 146 24.26 -0.04 7.75
CA LYS A 146 24.37 1.29 7.12
C LYS A 146 25.72 1.46 6.43
N ASP A 147 25.65 1.94 5.21
CA ASP A 147 26.80 2.23 4.37
C ASP A 147 26.98 3.75 4.20
N GLU A 148 27.51 4.21 3.07
CA GLU A 148 27.78 5.61 2.80
C GLU A 148 26.51 6.43 2.52
N ILE A 149 26.59 7.72 2.82
CA ILE A 149 25.64 8.72 2.35
C ILE A 149 26.00 9.04 0.90
N ILE A 150 25.01 8.93 0.03
CA ILE A 150 25.17 9.11 -1.42
C ILE A 150 24.64 10.46 -1.92
N ILE A 151 23.77 11.10 -1.16
CA ILE A 151 23.27 12.45 -1.39
C ILE A 151 23.16 13.14 -0.03
N GLU A 152 23.98 14.16 0.20
CA GLU A 152 24.14 14.81 1.51
C GLU A 152 22.96 15.69 1.93
N HIS A 153 22.27 16.29 0.95
CA HIS A 153 21.16 17.23 1.17
C HIS A 153 20.39 17.47 -0.14
N GLU A 154 19.29 18.17 -0.06
CA GLU A 154 18.51 18.60 -1.21
C GLU A 154 19.31 19.55 -2.12
N PRO A 155 19.16 19.47 -3.46
CA PRO A 155 19.81 20.38 -4.37
C PRO A 155 19.15 21.75 -4.34
N LYS A 156 19.87 22.78 -4.83
CA LYS A 156 19.35 24.14 -4.93
C LYS A 156 18.06 24.19 -5.74
N GLY A 157 17.05 24.87 -5.21
CA GLY A 157 15.73 25.03 -5.83
C GLY A 157 14.67 24.10 -5.21
N TYR A 158 15.08 23.23 -4.27
CA TYR A 158 14.16 22.36 -3.53
C TYR A 158 14.15 22.69 -2.04
N THR A 159 13.09 22.27 -1.38
CA THR A 159 12.95 22.36 0.09
C THR A 159 13.44 21.06 0.73
N ALA A 160 13.49 21.02 2.05
CA ALA A 160 13.81 19.82 2.81
C ALA A 160 12.74 18.69 2.71
N HIS A 161 11.68 18.88 1.94
CA HIS A 161 10.80 17.80 1.47
C HIS A 161 11.44 17.15 0.24
N PHE A 162 12.45 16.31 0.50
CA PHE A 162 13.29 15.64 -0.50
C PHE A 162 13.61 14.24 0.03
N ARG A 163 12.93 13.19 -0.49
CA ARG A 163 12.91 11.86 0.14
C ARG A 163 12.44 10.73 -0.77
N ASP A 164 12.40 9.52 -0.19
CA ASP A 164 11.83 8.28 -0.74
C ASP A 164 12.54 7.83 -2.02
N PRO A 165 13.87 7.58 -1.97
CA PRO A 165 14.64 7.16 -3.13
C PRO A 165 14.20 5.77 -3.61
N SER A 166 14.04 5.61 -4.94
CA SER A 166 13.82 4.33 -5.59
C SER A 166 14.73 4.18 -6.79
N ARG A 167 15.40 3.01 -6.92
CA ARG A 167 16.37 2.72 -7.97
C ARG A 167 15.70 2.08 -9.17
N PHE A 168 16.12 2.46 -10.37
CA PHE A 168 15.81 1.76 -11.60
C PHE A 168 17.00 1.80 -12.58
N VAL A 169 17.01 0.88 -13.54
CA VAL A 169 17.98 0.83 -14.63
C VAL A 169 17.23 0.98 -15.95
N LYS A 170 17.64 1.91 -16.79
CA LYS A 170 17.05 2.13 -18.11
C LYS A 170 18.12 2.46 -19.14
N ASP A 171 18.05 1.81 -20.30
CA ASP A 171 19.01 1.96 -21.40
C ASP A 171 20.48 1.76 -20.95
N GLY A 172 20.71 0.80 -20.03
CA GLY A 172 22.01 0.48 -19.46
C GLY A 172 22.57 1.53 -18.49
N ARG A 173 21.78 2.52 -18.10
CA ARG A 173 22.10 3.59 -17.14
C ARG A 173 21.36 3.37 -15.85
N GLU A 174 21.98 3.72 -14.74
CA GLU A 174 21.43 3.53 -13.40
C GLU A 174 20.97 4.85 -12.81
N PHE A 175 19.73 4.86 -12.29
CA PHE A 175 19.08 6.04 -11.77
C PHE A 175 18.49 5.81 -10.38
N LEU A 176 18.43 6.91 -9.59
CA LEU A 176 17.53 7.05 -8.45
C LEU A 176 16.47 8.09 -8.80
N VAL A 177 15.21 7.77 -8.54
CA VAL A 177 14.11 8.72 -8.51
C VAL A 177 13.77 9.07 -7.07
N LEU A 178 13.61 10.37 -6.77
CA LEU A 178 13.26 10.88 -5.44
C LEU A 178 12.05 11.80 -5.52
N GLY A 179 11.23 11.77 -4.50
CA GLY A 179 10.17 12.74 -4.30
C GLY A 179 10.73 14.07 -3.79
N ALA A 180 10.24 15.15 -4.33
CA ALA A 180 10.72 16.48 -3.99
C ALA A 180 9.61 17.55 -4.00
N GLN A 181 9.83 18.59 -3.21
CA GLN A 181 9.09 19.84 -3.27
C GLN A 181 10.04 20.95 -3.71
N THR A 182 9.66 21.71 -4.74
CA THR A 182 10.41 22.91 -5.13
C THR A 182 10.23 24.02 -4.10
N THR A 183 11.11 25.04 -4.14
CA THR A 183 10.94 26.26 -3.31
C THR A 183 9.68 27.07 -3.67
N GLU A 184 9.02 26.73 -4.79
CA GLU A 184 7.72 27.28 -5.20
C GLU A 184 6.54 26.40 -4.75
N GLU A 185 6.80 25.44 -3.84
CA GLU A 185 5.81 24.49 -3.30
C GLU A 185 5.13 23.64 -4.38
N LYS A 186 5.91 23.13 -5.33
CA LYS A 186 5.45 22.19 -6.37
C LYS A 186 6.08 20.82 -6.19
N GLY A 187 5.24 19.78 -6.23
CA GLY A 187 5.69 18.39 -6.19
C GLY A 187 6.43 17.99 -7.48
N ARG A 188 7.54 17.26 -7.34
CA ARG A 188 8.38 16.78 -8.44
C ARG A 188 8.95 15.40 -8.15
N ALA A 189 9.27 14.68 -9.23
CA ALA A 189 10.12 13.51 -9.20
C ALA A 189 11.48 13.89 -9.78
N VAL A 190 12.55 13.77 -8.98
CA VAL A 190 13.91 14.19 -9.31
C VAL A 190 14.77 12.97 -9.58
N LEU A 191 15.57 13.01 -10.63
CA LEU A 191 16.49 11.94 -11.01
C LEU A 191 17.93 12.26 -10.66
N TYR A 192 18.60 11.29 -10.08
CA TYR A 192 20.06 11.20 -10.00
C TYR A 192 20.51 10.03 -10.87
N GLU A 193 21.61 10.20 -11.60
CA GLU A 193 22.24 9.19 -12.42
C GLU A 193 23.57 8.77 -11.81
N LYS A 194 23.87 7.49 -11.76
CA LYS A 194 25.17 6.98 -11.31
C LYS A 194 26.18 7.10 -12.44
N LYS A 195 27.17 7.97 -12.26
CA LYS A 195 28.27 8.21 -13.22
C LYS A 195 29.60 8.05 -12.50
N GLU A 196 30.46 7.22 -13.06
CA GLU A 196 31.81 6.98 -12.50
C GLU A 196 31.78 6.60 -11.01
N GLY A 197 30.73 5.83 -10.61
CA GLY A 197 30.52 5.39 -9.23
C GLY A 197 29.84 6.41 -8.29
N ALA A 198 29.59 7.65 -8.74
CA ALA A 198 28.94 8.68 -7.95
C ALA A 198 27.55 9.03 -8.47
N TRP A 199 26.63 9.34 -7.55
CA TRP A 199 25.29 9.82 -7.88
C TRP A 199 25.31 11.32 -8.21
N GLN A 200 24.91 11.69 -9.41
CA GLN A 200 24.90 13.06 -9.90
C GLN A 200 23.48 13.48 -10.27
N LEU A 201 23.08 14.68 -9.88
CA LEU A 201 21.78 15.22 -10.25
C LEU A 201 21.63 15.28 -11.78
N ALA A 202 20.66 14.55 -12.31
CA ALA A 202 20.30 14.58 -13.73
C ALA A 202 19.24 15.66 -14.02
N GLY A 203 18.26 15.83 -13.13
CA GLY A 203 17.18 16.81 -13.26
C GLY A 203 15.82 16.25 -12.84
N GLU A 204 14.74 16.95 -13.19
CA GLU A 204 13.37 16.52 -12.93
C GLU A 204 12.85 15.64 -14.07
N ILE A 205 12.03 14.65 -13.74
CA ILE A 205 11.16 14.01 -14.74
C ILE A 205 10.15 15.04 -15.23
N LYS A 206 10.28 15.46 -16.47
CA LYS A 206 9.39 16.41 -17.12
C LYS A 206 8.09 15.73 -17.48
N THR A 207 7.00 16.14 -16.85
CA THR A 207 5.63 15.68 -17.08
C THR A 207 4.75 16.83 -17.54
N GLU A 208 3.52 16.52 -17.95
CA GLU A 208 2.47 17.52 -18.23
C GLU A 208 1.70 17.93 -16.98
N LEU A 209 2.06 17.39 -15.80
CA LEU A 209 1.44 17.69 -14.50
C LEU A 209 2.11 18.92 -13.85
N SER A 210 1.78 20.12 -14.30
CA SER A 210 2.48 21.36 -13.88
C SER A 210 2.16 21.78 -12.43
N ASP A 211 0.90 21.72 -12.02
CA ASP A 211 0.40 22.14 -10.71
C ASP A 211 -0.36 20.95 -10.06
N PHE A 212 0.39 19.89 -9.79
CA PHE A 212 -0.20 18.63 -9.32
C PHE A 212 0.28 18.29 -7.91
N GLY A 213 -0.21 19.05 -6.93
CA GLY A 213 0.18 18.96 -5.53
C GLY A 213 1.51 19.63 -5.20
N TYR A 214 1.74 19.82 -3.90
CA TYR A 214 2.92 20.52 -3.41
C TYR A 214 4.10 19.60 -3.11
N MET A 215 3.88 18.29 -3.00
CA MET A 215 4.91 17.25 -2.79
C MET A 215 4.51 15.96 -3.48
N TRP A 216 5.48 15.28 -4.08
CA TRP A 216 5.30 13.92 -4.60
C TRP A 216 6.11 12.95 -3.74
N GLU A 217 5.44 12.11 -2.95
CA GLU A 217 6.08 11.11 -2.10
C GLU A 217 6.18 9.75 -2.79
N CYS A 218 7.10 8.92 -2.32
CA CYS A 218 7.25 7.51 -2.70
C CYS A 218 7.29 7.26 -4.22
N PRO A 219 8.07 8.03 -5.03
CA PRO A 219 8.11 7.79 -6.45
C PRO A 219 8.79 6.45 -6.76
N THR A 220 8.17 5.67 -7.63
CA THR A 220 8.72 4.41 -8.14
C THR A 220 8.52 4.35 -9.65
N LEU A 221 9.59 4.11 -10.41
CA LEU A 221 9.48 3.88 -11.85
C LEU A 221 9.47 2.38 -12.14
N LEU A 222 8.34 1.87 -12.59
CA LEU A 222 8.20 0.50 -13.09
C LEU A 222 8.40 0.47 -14.59
N GLN A 223 9.17 -0.49 -15.06
CA GLN A 223 9.35 -0.79 -16.47
C GLN A 223 8.58 -2.07 -16.78
N LEU A 224 7.44 -1.95 -17.42
CA LEU A 224 6.55 -3.04 -17.77
C LEU A 224 6.62 -3.32 -19.28
N ALA A 225 6.07 -4.46 -19.70
CA ALA A 225 6.15 -4.86 -21.12
C ALA A 225 5.54 -3.83 -22.09
N GLU A 226 4.48 -3.13 -21.67
CA GLU A 226 3.77 -2.15 -22.52
C GLU A 226 4.20 -0.70 -22.28
N GLY A 227 5.12 -0.43 -21.35
CA GLY A 227 5.62 0.92 -21.10
C GLY A 227 6.16 1.15 -19.68
N ASP A 228 6.50 2.39 -19.44
CA ASP A 228 6.95 2.85 -18.12
C ASP A 228 5.76 3.37 -17.31
N VAL A 229 5.78 3.11 -16.01
CA VAL A 229 4.78 3.62 -15.08
C VAL A 229 5.51 4.34 -13.95
N LEU A 230 5.24 5.62 -13.79
CA LEU A 230 5.68 6.38 -12.63
C LEU A 230 4.56 6.37 -11.59
N LEU A 231 4.78 5.61 -10.51
CA LEU A 231 3.96 5.67 -9.30
C LEU A 231 4.41 6.85 -8.45
N PHE A 232 3.52 7.55 -7.79
CA PHE A 232 3.84 8.55 -6.77
C PHE A 232 2.60 8.94 -5.96
N SER A 233 2.83 9.54 -4.80
CA SER A 233 1.77 9.97 -3.87
C SER A 233 1.76 11.50 -3.76
N PRO A 234 0.93 12.20 -4.56
CA PRO A 234 0.85 13.66 -4.52
C PRO A 234 0.08 14.13 -3.29
N GLN A 235 0.65 15.12 -2.58
CA GLN A 235 0.00 15.83 -1.48
C GLN A 235 -0.56 17.17 -1.96
N GLY A 236 -1.73 17.56 -1.43
CA GLY A 236 -2.33 18.88 -1.65
C GLY A 236 -3.26 18.98 -2.86
N LEU A 237 -3.73 17.85 -3.39
CA LEU A 237 -4.82 17.87 -4.38
C LEU A 237 -6.16 18.08 -3.66
N GLY A 238 -6.97 19.00 -4.16
CA GLY A 238 -8.33 19.22 -3.65
C GLY A 238 -9.28 18.10 -4.06
N ALA A 239 -10.15 17.67 -3.14
CA ALA A 239 -11.15 16.65 -3.43
C ALA A 239 -12.11 17.07 -4.54
N GLU A 240 -12.41 16.15 -5.44
CA GLU A 240 -13.42 16.29 -6.50
C GLU A 240 -14.54 15.27 -6.30
N ASP A 241 -15.66 15.42 -7.01
CA ASP A 241 -16.84 14.54 -6.87
C ASP A 241 -16.53 13.04 -7.02
N TYR A 242 -15.55 12.70 -7.88
CA TYR A 242 -15.22 11.33 -8.24
C TYR A 242 -13.74 11.00 -8.19
N ARG A 243 -12.90 11.91 -7.66
CA ARG A 243 -11.46 11.76 -7.58
C ARG A 243 -10.92 12.47 -6.33
N TRP A 244 -9.75 12.02 -5.88
CA TRP A 244 -8.94 12.70 -4.86
C TRP A 244 -9.70 12.95 -3.56
N GLN A 245 -10.46 11.95 -3.11
CA GLN A 245 -11.37 12.09 -1.97
C GLN A 245 -10.72 11.73 -0.63
N ASN A 246 -9.46 11.30 -0.64
CA ASN A 246 -8.63 11.14 0.56
C ASN A 246 -7.86 12.42 0.86
N LEU A 247 -7.26 12.51 2.06
CA LEU A 247 -6.41 13.65 2.43
C LEU A 247 -5.25 13.79 1.45
N TYR A 248 -4.58 12.69 1.16
CA TYR A 248 -3.53 12.57 0.15
C TYR A 248 -3.85 11.44 -0.83
N GLN A 249 -3.26 11.50 -2.00
CA GLN A 249 -3.54 10.57 -3.06
C GLN A 249 -2.34 9.66 -3.31
N SER A 250 -2.60 8.49 -3.87
CA SER A 250 -1.58 7.62 -4.45
C SER A 250 -2.03 7.20 -5.83
N GLY A 251 -1.16 7.35 -6.80
CA GLY A 251 -1.53 7.06 -8.17
C GLY A 251 -0.35 6.93 -9.11
N TYR A 252 -0.64 6.98 -10.39
CA TYR A 252 0.35 6.77 -11.43
C TYR A 252 0.05 7.53 -12.70
N VAL A 253 1.09 7.71 -13.48
CA VAL A 253 1.01 8.01 -14.91
C VAL A 253 1.74 6.92 -15.69
N ALA A 254 1.13 6.48 -16.79
CA ALA A 254 1.71 5.45 -17.68
C ALA A 254 2.10 6.06 -19.02
N GLY A 255 3.26 5.64 -19.54
CA GLY A 255 3.77 6.17 -20.78
C GLY A 255 5.16 5.69 -21.16
N LYS A 256 6.03 6.58 -21.62
CA LYS A 256 7.41 6.27 -21.98
C LYS A 256 8.36 7.36 -21.50
N LEU A 257 9.29 6.97 -20.65
CA LEU A 257 10.37 7.85 -20.18
C LEU A 257 11.54 7.82 -21.16
N ASP A 258 11.89 8.98 -21.68
CA ASP A 258 13.15 9.22 -22.39
C ASP A 258 14.16 9.78 -21.37
N VAL A 259 15.18 9.00 -21.04
CA VAL A 259 16.19 9.36 -20.03
C VAL A 259 17.21 10.37 -20.51
N ASP A 260 17.30 10.66 -21.81
CA ASP A 260 18.19 11.70 -22.34
C ASP A 260 17.57 13.09 -22.20
N SER A 261 16.31 13.23 -22.51
CA SER A 261 15.56 14.48 -22.32
C SER A 261 14.89 14.61 -20.96
N LEU A 262 14.88 13.55 -20.17
CA LEU A 262 14.15 13.38 -18.91
C LEU A 262 12.64 13.61 -19.07
N LYS A 263 12.10 13.35 -20.24
CA LYS A 263 10.67 13.55 -20.52
C LYS A 263 9.90 12.24 -20.42
N LEU A 264 8.88 12.22 -19.57
CA LEU A 264 7.88 11.16 -19.55
C LEU A 264 6.69 11.62 -20.41
N GLN A 265 6.51 10.99 -21.57
CA GLN A 265 5.29 11.13 -22.36
C GLN A 265 4.24 10.20 -21.75
N HIS A 266 3.16 10.75 -21.21
CA HIS A 266 2.21 9.97 -20.43
C HIS A 266 0.76 10.35 -20.71
N GLY A 267 -0.16 9.45 -20.34
CA GLY A 267 -1.60 9.69 -20.29
C GLY A 267 -2.04 10.46 -19.03
N ALA A 268 -3.33 10.34 -18.70
CA ALA A 268 -3.88 10.93 -17.49
C ALA A 268 -3.30 10.29 -16.22
N PHE A 269 -3.33 11.03 -15.10
CA PHE A 269 -3.08 10.47 -13.79
C PHE A 269 -4.28 9.62 -13.34
N HIS A 270 -4.00 8.43 -12.83
CA HIS A 270 -4.97 7.49 -12.28
C HIS A 270 -4.63 7.18 -10.82
N GLU A 271 -5.65 7.15 -9.97
CA GLU A 271 -5.49 6.68 -8.59
C GLU A 271 -5.30 5.15 -8.57
N LEU A 272 -4.47 4.66 -7.66
CA LEU A 272 -4.20 3.23 -7.48
C LEU A 272 -5.26 2.52 -6.65
N ASP A 273 -5.98 3.28 -5.82
CA ASP A 273 -7.00 2.74 -4.92
C ASP A 273 -8.09 3.78 -4.66
N ARG A 274 -9.34 3.32 -4.59
CA ARG A 274 -10.54 4.14 -4.39
C ARG A 274 -11.11 4.06 -2.98
N GLY A 275 -10.44 3.33 -2.10
CA GLY A 275 -10.88 3.13 -0.73
C GLY A 275 -10.54 4.28 0.20
N PHE A 276 -10.77 4.04 1.48
CA PHE A 276 -10.51 5.02 2.54
C PHE A 276 -9.07 4.94 3.05
N ASP A 277 -8.46 3.77 2.95
CA ASP A 277 -7.27 3.40 3.72
C ASP A 277 -6.22 2.84 2.77
N PHE A 278 -5.57 3.74 1.99
CA PHE A 278 -4.51 3.40 1.06
C PHE A 278 -3.60 4.60 0.81
N TYR A 279 -2.30 4.44 1.08
CA TYR A 279 -1.30 5.47 0.82
C TYR A 279 0.09 4.87 0.57
N ALA A 280 1.02 5.70 0.08
CA ALA A 280 2.46 5.43 -0.06
C ALA A 280 2.80 4.03 -0.64
N PRO A 281 2.25 3.64 -1.79
CA PRO A 281 2.53 2.32 -2.38
C PRO A 281 3.98 2.22 -2.83
N GLN A 282 4.52 1.01 -2.76
CA GLN A 282 5.75 0.63 -3.42
C GLN A 282 5.52 -0.62 -4.27
N ALA A 283 6.24 -0.74 -5.36
CA ALA A 283 6.18 -1.90 -6.23
C ALA A 283 7.56 -2.26 -6.78
N PHE A 284 7.76 -3.51 -7.12
CA PHE A 284 8.97 -4.00 -7.78
C PHE A 284 8.61 -5.05 -8.84
N VAL A 285 9.55 -5.33 -9.72
CA VAL A 285 9.39 -6.33 -10.79
C VAL A 285 10.33 -7.49 -10.54
N HIS A 286 9.77 -8.70 -10.53
CA HIS A 286 10.52 -9.95 -10.48
C HIS A 286 9.95 -10.92 -11.51
N GLU A 287 10.81 -11.49 -12.37
CA GLU A 287 10.44 -12.43 -13.45
C GLU A 287 9.27 -11.93 -14.34
N GLY A 288 9.24 -10.62 -14.60
CA GLY A 288 8.20 -9.98 -15.41
C GLY A 288 6.88 -9.72 -14.70
N ARG A 289 6.74 -10.12 -13.43
CA ARG A 289 5.60 -9.80 -12.57
C ARG A 289 5.89 -8.53 -11.78
N ALA A 290 5.00 -7.58 -11.81
CA ALA A 290 5.05 -6.40 -10.95
C ALA A 290 4.18 -6.63 -9.71
N ILE A 291 4.79 -6.55 -8.52
CA ILE A 291 4.14 -6.80 -7.24
C ILE A 291 4.11 -5.50 -6.45
N LEU A 292 2.93 -5.12 -6.00
CA LEU A 292 2.66 -3.87 -5.29
C LEU A 292 2.12 -4.14 -3.90
N PHE A 293 2.61 -3.38 -2.92
CA PHE A 293 1.99 -3.19 -1.62
C PHE A 293 1.66 -1.72 -1.42
N GLY A 294 0.61 -1.43 -0.68
CA GLY A 294 0.31 -0.10 -0.15
C GLY A 294 0.30 -0.09 1.36
N TRP A 295 0.50 1.04 1.98
CA TRP A 295 0.13 1.24 3.36
C TRP A 295 -1.39 1.27 3.45
N MET A 296 -1.99 0.31 4.15
CA MET A 296 -3.41 0.33 4.46
C MET A 296 -3.61 1.24 5.67
N GLY A 297 -3.83 2.51 5.37
CA GLY A 297 -3.93 3.62 6.31
C GLY A 297 -3.98 4.96 5.57
N MET A 298 -4.02 6.03 6.33
CA MET A 298 -3.98 7.41 5.83
C MET A 298 -3.38 8.31 6.91
N PRO A 299 -2.43 9.22 6.57
CA PRO A 299 -1.91 10.18 7.53
C PRO A 299 -3.01 11.03 8.16
N GLU A 300 -2.79 11.45 9.42
CA GLU A 300 -3.67 12.35 10.17
C GLU A 300 -5.08 11.78 10.48
N ARG A 301 -5.23 10.44 10.38
CA ARG A 301 -6.48 9.74 10.71
C ARG A 301 -6.35 8.75 11.86
N GLU A 302 -5.22 8.74 12.57
CA GLU A 302 -4.89 7.79 13.64
C GLU A 302 -5.95 7.74 14.75
N GLU A 303 -6.58 8.89 15.04
CA GLU A 303 -7.63 9.01 16.06
C GLU A 303 -8.93 8.27 15.68
N GLU A 304 -9.13 7.94 14.41
CA GLU A 304 -10.33 7.24 13.96
C GLU A 304 -10.29 5.73 14.22
N TYR A 305 -9.08 5.16 14.44
CA TYR A 305 -8.90 3.72 14.54
C TYR A 305 -8.94 3.23 15.98
N PRO A 306 -9.84 2.28 16.32
CA PRO A 306 -9.98 1.79 17.68
C PRO A 306 -8.76 1.00 18.18
N THR A 307 -7.92 0.49 17.26
CA THR A 307 -6.68 -0.23 17.56
C THR A 307 -5.62 0.67 18.22
N ARG A 308 -5.79 1.99 18.14
CA ARG A 308 -4.99 2.96 18.85
C ARG A 308 -4.99 2.72 20.38
N GLU A 309 -6.14 2.40 20.94
CA GLU A 309 -6.27 2.10 22.38
C GLU A 309 -5.59 0.79 22.77
N GLU A 310 -5.37 -0.10 21.78
CA GLU A 310 -4.68 -1.37 21.95
C GLU A 310 -3.15 -1.25 21.72
N GLY A 311 -2.68 -0.06 21.33
CA GLY A 311 -1.25 0.23 21.16
C GLY A 311 -0.65 -0.17 19.82
N TRP A 312 -1.47 -0.35 18.78
CA TRP A 312 -1.01 -0.61 17.42
C TRP A 312 -1.90 0.08 16.38
N LEU A 313 -1.32 0.36 15.20
CA LEU A 313 -2.03 1.02 14.09
C LEU A 313 -1.57 0.50 12.74
N PHE A 314 -2.54 0.28 11.86
CA PHE A 314 -2.40 0.04 10.43
C PHE A 314 -1.77 -1.30 10.04
N SER A 315 -1.78 -1.56 8.77
CA SER A 315 -1.20 -2.73 8.11
C SER A 315 -0.65 -2.37 6.73
N LEU A 316 0.00 -3.31 6.07
CA LEU A 316 0.12 -3.27 4.61
C LEU A 316 -1.12 -3.90 3.98
N THR A 317 -1.45 -3.50 2.74
CA THR A 317 -2.44 -4.20 1.91
C THR A 317 -1.97 -5.63 1.62
N MET A 318 -2.87 -6.48 1.12
CA MET A 318 -2.44 -7.70 0.45
C MET A 318 -1.49 -7.38 -0.72
N PRO A 319 -0.57 -8.30 -1.06
CA PRO A 319 0.23 -8.18 -2.25
C PRO A 319 -0.67 -8.22 -3.50
N ARG A 320 -0.49 -7.24 -4.39
CA ARG A 320 -1.23 -7.14 -5.65
C ARG A 320 -0.30 -7.33 -6.82
N GLU A 321 -0.67 -8.16 -7.77
CA GLU A 321 -0.07 -8.15 -9.09
C GLU A 321 -0.65 -6.98 -9.89
N VAL A 322 0.24 -6.20 -10.53
CA VAL A 322 -0.16 -5.09 -11.39
C VAL A 322 0.29 -5.36 -12.82
N ARG A 323 -0.60 -5.09 -13.78
CA ARG A 323 -0.36 -5.27 -15.20
C ARG A 323 -0.77 -4.00 -15.94
N LEU A 324 0.10 -3.51 -16.80
CA LEU A 324 -0.21 -2.40 -17.69
C LEU A 324 -0.92 -2.93 -18.95
N SER A 325 -2.05 -2.34 -19.32
CA SER A 325 -2.71 -2.58 -20.60
C SER A 325 -3.43 -1.33 -21.08
N ASP A 326 -3.23 -0.95 -22.32
CA ASP A 326 -3.81 0.25 -22.93
C ASP A 326 -3.61 1.54 -22.11
N GLY A 327 -2.42 1.67 -21.49
CA GLY A 327 -2.06 2.85 -20.68
C GLY A 327 -2.71 2.88 -19.30
N ARG A 328 -3.37 1.80 -18.85
CA ARG A 328 -3.96 1.66 -17.52
C ARG A 328 -3.40 0.46 -16.77
N LEU A 329 -3.26 0.59 -15.46
CA LEU A 329 -2.95 -0.56 -14.60
C LEU A 329 -4.22 -1.33 -14.29
N PHE A 330 -4.07 -2.64 -14.26
CA PHE A 330 -5.04 -3.61 -13.77
C PHE A 330 -4.45 -4.29 -12.54
N PHE A 331 -5.28 -4.49 -11.52
CA PHE A 331 -4.91 -5.01 -10.22
C PHE A 331 -5.53 -6.37 -9.99
N ALA A 332 -4.75 -7.31 -9.49
CA ALA A 332 -5.25 -8.60 -9.04
C ALA A 332 -4.58 -8.99 -7.72
N PRO A 333 -5.27 -9.73 -6.82
CA PRO A 333 -4.58 -10.45 -5.76
C PRO A 333 -3.54 -11.38 -6.38
N LEU A 334 -2.40 -11.58 -5.71
CA LEU A 334 -1.46 -12.57 -6.20
C LEU A 334 -2.11 -13.97 -6.24
N GLU A 335 -1.75 -14.78 -7.25
CA GLU A 335 -2.27 -16.14 -7.40
C GLU A 335 -2.00 -17.00 -6.16
N GLU A 336 -0.88 -16.74 -5.48
CA GLU A 336 -0.45 -17.40 -4.25
C GLU A 336 -1.46 -17.24 -3.11
N MET A 337 -2.23 -16.15 -3.08
CA MET A 337 -3.27 -15.92 -2.07
C MET A 337 -4.38 -16.99 -2.10
N LYS A 338 -4.55 -17.69 -3.21
CA LYS A 338 -5.48 -18.83 -3.29
C LYS A 338 -5.11 -20.00 -2.37
N ALA A 339 -3.86 -20.08 -1.91
CA ALA A 339 -3.44 -21.08 -0.92
C ALA A 339 -4.13 -20.87 0.45
N LEU A 340 -4.68 -19.68 0.70
CA LEU A 340 -5.49 -19.40 1.90
C LEU A 340 -6.88 -20.04 1.83
N ARG A 341 -7.38 -20.47 0.66
CA ARG A 341 -8.72 -21.04 0.51
C ARG A 341 -8.86 -22.36 1.27
N LYS A 342 -9.87 -22.45 2.12
CA LYS A 342 -10.23 -23.68 2.83
C LYS A 342 -11.29 -24.46 2.04
N GLY A 343 -10.87 -25.49 1.36
CA GLY A 343 -11.78 -26.37 0.62
C GLY A 343 -12.29 -25.79 -0.71
N ALA A 344 -13.37 -26.36 -1.21
CA ALA A 344 -13.97 -25.99 -2.48
C ALA A 344 -14.86 -24.75 -2.36
N ALA A 345 -15.03 -24.02 -3.47
CA ALA A 345 -15.95 -22.89 -3.52
C ALA A 345 -17.39 -23.30 -3.18
N GLN A 346 -18.00 -22.55 -2.29
CA GLN A 346 -19.45 -22.56 -2.12
C GLN A 346 -20.05 -21.67 -3.20
N LYS A 347 -20.78 -22.27 -4.15
CA LYS A 347 -21.50 -21.51 -5.16
C LYS A 347 -22.81 -21.00 -4.59
N PHE A 348 -23.16 -19.74 -4.93
CA PHE A 348 -24.43 -19.14 -4.57
C PHE A 348 -24.95 -18.26 -5.74
N GLY A 349 -26.23 -17.97 -5.74
CA GLY A 349 -26.80 -17.11 -6.78
C GLY A 349 -28.31 -17.13 -6.83
N ALA A 350 -28.87 -16.29 -7.68
CA ALA A 350 -30.29 -16.18 -7.95
C ALA A 350 -30.55 -15.63 -9.35
N CYS A 351 -31.71 -15.97 -9.92
CA CYS A 351 -32.21 -15.39 -11.16
C CYS A 351 -33.49 -14.59 -10.86
N ARG A 352 -33.64 -13.42 -11.48
CA ARG A 352 -34.81 -12.52 -11.36
C ARG A 352 -35.13 -12.16 -9.90
N ALA A 353 -34.09 -11.95 -9.10
CA ALA A 353 -34.21 -11.57 -7.69
C ALA A 353 -34.03 -10.06 -7.50
N GLU A 354 -34.67 -9.48 -6.49
CA GLU A 354 -34.43 -8.11 -6.03
C GLU A 354 -33.50 -8.09 -4.84
N GLU A 355 -33.38 -9.22 -4.14
CA GLU A 355 -32.48 -9.38 -2.99
C GLU A 355 -31.94 -10.81 -2.92
N LEU A 356 -30.68 -10.92 -2.51
CA LEU A 356 -30.01 -12.18 -2.14
C LEU A 356 -29.14 -11.96 -0.92
N GLY A 357 -29.28 -12.81 0.09
CA GLY A 357 -28.41 -12.81 1.26
C GLY A 357 -27.56 -14.07 1.33
N GLN A 358 -26.25 -13.93 1.56
CA GLN A 358 -25.28 -15.01 1.73
C GLN A 358 -24.52 -14.82 3.05
N ASP A 359 -24.54 -15.84 3.92
CA ASP A 359 -23.74 -15.83 5.12
C ASP A 359 -22.26 -16.03 4.78
N LEU A 360 -21.39 -15.26 5.42
CA LEU A 360 -19.94 -15.31 5.22
C LEU A 360 -19.23 -15.98 6.40
N ALA A 361 -18.02 -16.45 6.17
CA ALA A 361 -17.09 -16.76 7.24
C ALA A 361 -16.53 -15.45 7.86
N GLU A 362 -15.77 -15.53 8.94
CA GLU A 362 -15.08 -14.38 9.53
C GLU A 362 -14.04 -13.80 8.56
N LYS A 363 -13.44 -14.68 7.75
CA LYS A 363 -12.50 -14.34 6.66
C LYS A 363 -12.99 -15.01 5.39
N SER A 364 -13.15 -14.24 4.33
CA SER A 364 -13.79 -14.73 3.11
C SER A 364 -13.16 -14.13 1.85
N GLU A 365 -13.12 -14.93 0.81
CA GLU A 365 -12.92 -14.49 -0.56
C GLU A 365 -14.22 -14.69 -1.34
N ILE A 366 -14.63 -13.67 -2.08
CA ILE A 366 -15.89 -13.65 -2.81
C ILE A 366 -15.63 -13.20 -4.24
N GLU A 367 -15.89 -14.06 -5.20
CA GLU A 367 -16.03 -13.67 -6.61
C GLU A 367 -17.52 -13.53 -6.91
N LEU A 368 -17.94 -12.37 -7.40
CA LEU A 368 -19.34 -12.02 -7.60
C LEU A 368 -19.55 -11.38 -8.98
N GLU A 369 -20.53 -11.87 -9.72
CA GLU A 369 -21.00 -11.28 -10.96
C GLU A 369 -22.51 -11.02 -10.90
N ILE A 370 -22.92 -9.77 -11.22
CA ILE A 370 -24.29 -9.31 -11.16
C ILE A 370 -24.70 -8.76 -12.52
N ALA A 371 -25.56 -9.48 -13.26
CA ALA A 371 -26.18 -9.02 -14.49
C ALA A 371 -27.44 -8.22 -14.15
N PHE A 372 -27.50 -6.97 -14.65
CA PHE A 372 -28.49 -5.99 -14.19
C PHE A 372 -29.93 -6.27 -14.62
N GLY A 373 -30.15 -6.82 -15.85
CA GLY A 373 -31.49 -6.81 -16.44
C GLY A 373 -32.03 -5.38 -16.50
N ASP A 374 -33.19 -5.14 -15.86
CA ASP A 374 -33.84 -3.81 -15.82
C ASP A 374 -33.39 -2.93 -14.64
N ALA A 375 -32.58 -3.47 -13.74
CA ALA A 375 -32.10 -2.73 -12.57
C ALA A 375 -31.19 -1.56 -12.94
N GLN A 376 -31.38 -0.43 -12.30
CA GLN A 376 -30.61 0.78 -12.49
C GLN A 376 -29.66 1.04 -11.33
N GLU A 377 -29.98 0.53 -10.14
CA GLU A 377 -29.19 0.64 -8.94
C GLU A 377 -29.00 -0.73 -8.30
N VAL A 378 -27.78 -1.03 -7.91
CA VAL A 378 -27.41 -2.27 -7.23
C VAL A 378 -26.60 -1.93 -5.98
N HIS A 379 -26.92 -2.58 -4.86
CA HIS A 379 -26.19 -2.51 -3.61
C HIS A 379 -25.58 -3.86 -3.28
N VAL A 380 -24.37 -3.84 -2.77
CA VAL A 380 -23.65 -4.99 -2.20
C VAL A 380 -23.17 -4.57 -0.82
N ASP A 381 -23.77 -5.14 0.22
CA ASP A 381 -23.56 -4.77 1.62
C ASP A 381 -22.84 -5.87 2.38
N LEU A 382 -21.84 -5.50 3.18
CA LEU A 382 -21.32 -6.30 4.29
C LEU A 382 -22.08 -5.88 5.56
N VAL A 383 -22.95 -6.74 6.05
CA VAL A 383 -23.88 -6.43 7.15
C VAL A 383 -23.48 -7.17 8.42
N TYR A 384 -23.30 -6.43 9.51
CA TYR A 384 -23.06 -6.90 10.87
C TYR A 384 -24.35 -6.74 11.66
N ARG A 385 -25.15 -7.82 11.72
CA ARG A 385 -26.55 -7.77 12.19
C ARG A 385 -26.70 -7.47 13.67
N GLU A 386 -25.87 -8.10 14.51
CA GLU A 386 -25.92 -7.91 15.95
C GLU A 386 -25.44 -6.53 16.38
N ALA A 387 -24.49 -5.97 15.64
CA ALA A 387 -24.02 -4.60 15.82
C ALA A 387 -24.98 -3.57 15.22
N GLY A 388 -25.80 -3.97 14.23
CA GLY A 388 -26.61 -3.06 13.43
C GLY A 388 -25.76 -2.11 12.59
N GLU A 389 -24.66 -2.64 12.05
CA GLU A 389 -23.66 -1.90 11.28
C GLU A 389 -23.53 -2.50 9.88
N TYR A 390 -23.07 -1.69 8.91
CA TYR A 390 -22.84 -2.16 7.56
C TYR A 390 -21.86 -1.25 6.79
N VAL A 391 -21.25 -1.82 5.75
CA VAL A 391 -20.57 -1.09 4.68
C VAL A 391 -21.27 -1.43 3.37
N ARG A 392 -21.49 -0.43 2.52
CA ARG A 392 -22.23 -0.54 1.28
C ARG A 392 -21.38 -0.17 0.07
N LEU A 393 -21.40 -1.01 -0.95
CA LEU A 393 -21.02 -0.68 -2.31
C LEU A 393 -22.31 -0.46 -3.12
N SER A 394 -22.46 0.71 -3.75
CA SER A 394 -23.63 1.02 -4.60
C SER A 394 -23.18 1.36 -6.00
N TYR A 395 -23.73 0.69 -6.99
CA TYR A 395 -23.49 1.04 -8.38
C TYR A 395 -24.74 1.63 -9.02
N MET A 396 -24.63 2.86 -9.51
CA MET A 396 -25.68 3.58 -10.22
C MET A 396 -25.40 3.52 -11.73
N ARG A 397 -26.10 2.63 -12.43
CA ARG A 397 -25.90 2.35 -13.87
C ARG A 397 -26.05 3.58 -14.78
N PRO A 398 -27.09 4.44 -14.64
CA PRO A 398 -27.27 5.60 -15.52
C PRO A 398 -26.13 6.61 -15.46
N THR A 399 -25.44 6.69 -14.33
CA THR A 399 -24.34 7.63 -14.12
C THR A 399 -22.96 6.96 -14.16
N ALA A 400 -22.92 5.63 -14.23
CA ALA A 400 -21.70 4.83 -14.14
C ALA A 400 -20.87 5.18 -12.89
N VAL A 401 -21.53 5.41 -11.74
CA VAL A 401 -20.88 5.77 -10.48
C VAL A 401 -20.93 4.60 -9.51
N MET A 402 -19.76 4.20 -9.04
CA MET A 402 -19.60 3.34 -7.86
C MET A 402 -19.45 4.23 -6.63
N THR A 403 -20.18 3.88 -5.58
CA THR A 403 -20.11 4.53 -4.27
C THR A 403 -19.73 3.49 -3.22
N LEU A 404 -18.67 3.74 -2.47
CA LEU A 404 -18.30 3.02 -1.25
C LEU A 404 -18.74 3.88 -0.05
N ASP A 405 -19.68 3.37 0.73
CA ASP A 405 -20.28 4.06 1.89
C ASP A 405 -19.98 3.28 3.19
N ARG A 406 -19.18 3.90 4.07
CA ARG A 406 -18.83 3.41 5.41
C ARG A 406 -19.58 4.16 6.51
N THR A 407 -20.59 4.97 6.18
CA THR A 407 -21.36 5.74 7.18
C THR A 407 -22.18 4.85 8.12
N GLY A 408 -22.46 3.61 7.73
CA GLY A 408 -23.11 2.60 8.55
C GLY A 408 -22.25 2.03 9.67
N MET A 409 -20.93 2.26 9.68
CA MET A 409 -20.02 1.83 10.74
C MET A 409 -19.94 2.86 11.86
N ARG A 410 -19.65 2.41 13.10
CA ARG A 410 -19.50 3.30 14.28
C ARG A 410 -18.04 3.60 14.59
N LEU A 411 -17.13 2.68 14.27
CA LEU A 411 -15.69 2.76 14.52
C LEU A 411 -14.91 2.76 13.21
N GLY A 412 -13.68 3.27 13.23
CA GLY A 412 -12.75 3.25 12.10
C GLY A 412 -12.97 4.35 11.07
N GLY A 413 -13.64 5.44 11.45
CA GLY A 413 -13.98 6.55 10.57
C GLY A 413 -15.23 6.28 9.73
N ARG A 414 -15.86 7.36 9.31
CA ARG A 414 -17.10 7.36 8.52
C ARG A 414 -16.90 8.19 7.26
N GLY A 415 -17.58 7.84 6.19
CA GLY A 415 -17.49 8.63 4.97
C GLY A 415 -18.01 7.90 3.76
N VAL A 416 -17.89 8.57 2.63
CA VAL A 416 -18.30 8.08 1.32
C VAL A 416 -17.17 8.33 0.34
N ARG A 417 -16.90 7.36 -0.55
CA ARG A 417 -16.02 7.51 -1.70
C ARG A 417 -16.80 7.21 -2.96
N ARG A 418 -16.59 8.00 -4.00
CA ARG A 418 -17.27 7.84 -5.29
C ARG A 418 -16.27 7.87 -6.42
N PHE A 419 -16.49 7.03 -7.41
CA PHE A 419 -15.65 7.02 -8.61
C PHE A 419 -16.45 6.55 -9.83
N ARG A 420 -15.97 6.91 -11.01
CA ARG A 420 -16.52 6.41 -12.26
C ARG A 420 -16.02 4.99 -12.51
N LEU A 421 -16.96 4.09 -12.79
CA LEU A 421 -16.65 2.69 -13.12
C LEU A 421 -17.43 2.31 -14.38
N ALA A 422 -16.71 1.99 -15.45
CA ALA A 422 -17.33 1.56 -16.70
C ALA A 422 -17.77 0.11 -16.59
N VAL A 423 -19.06 -0.11 -16.42
CA VAL A 423 -19.66 -1.45 -16.39
C VAL A 423 -20.50 -1.63 -17.65
N ARG A 424 -20.23 -2.70 -18.40
CA ARG A 424 -20.97 -3.02 -19.65
C ARG A 424 -22.19 -3.89 -19.37
N ASP A 425 -21.99 -5.19 -19.24
CA ASP A 425 -23.09 -6.18 -19.15
C ASP A 425 -23.38 -6.59 -17.71
N SER A 426 -22.34 -6.73 -16.88
CA SER A 426 -22.44 -7.16 -15.50
C SER A 426 -21.44 -6.43 -14.61
N LEU A 427 -21.82 -6.19 -13.36
CA LEU A 427 -20.92 -5.73 -12.31
C LEU A 427 -20.15 -6.94 -11.76
N LYS A 428 -18.82 -6.88 -11.85
CA LYS A 428 -17.93 -7.90 -11.31
C LYS A 428 -17.19 -7.35 -10.11
N LEU A 429 -17.18 -8.10 -9.02
CA LEU A 429 -16.47 -7.80 -7.78
C LEU A 429 -15.67 -9.02 -7.36
N HIS A 430 -14.40 -8.81 -7.01
CA HIS A 430 -13.59 -9.78 -6.31
C HIS A 430 -13.24 -9.18 -4.94
N ILE A 431 -13.76 -9.74 -3.87
CA ILE A 431 -13.69 -9.18 -2.52
C ILE A 431 -12.88 -10.11 -1.64
N TYR A 432 -11.87 -9.58 -0.98
CA TYR A 432 -11.18 -10.20 0.13
C TYR A 432 -11.60 -9.50 1.41
N GLN A 433 -12.14 -10.25 2.35
CA GLN A 433 -12.50 -9.76 3.67
C GLN A 433 -11.71 -10.54 4.71
N ASP A 434 -10.85 -9.85 5.43
CA ASP A 434 -10.21 -10.29 6.66
C ASP A 434 -11.07 -9.89 7.87
N LYS A 435 -10.58 -9.99 9.08
CA LYS A 435 -11.34 -9.61 10.28
C LYS A 435 -11.75 -8.13 10.27
N THR A 436 -10.84 -7.27 9.84
CA THR A 436 -11.07 -5.82 9.77
C THR A 436 -10.71 -5.19 8.44
N ALA A 437 -9.84 -5.79 7.67
CA ALA A 437 -9.45 -5.29 6.36
C ALA A 437 -10.37 -5.84 5.26
N VAL A 438 -10.75 -4.98 4.33
CA VAL A 438 -11.51 -5.36 3.14
C VAL A 438 -10.84 -4.76 1.92
N GLU A 439 -10.53 -5.61 0.93
CA GLU A 439 -10.03 -5.20 -0.37
C GLU A 439 -10.98 -5.66 -1.46
N VAL A 440 -11.32 -4.75 -2.35
CA VAL A 440 -12.27 -4.99 -3.46
C VAL A 440 -11.60 -4.66 -4.78
N PHE A 441 -11.64 -5.59 -5.72
CA PHE A 441 -11.21 -5.42 -7.10
C PHE A 441 -12.46 -5.39 -7.99
N PHE A 442 -12.58 -4.35 -8.80
CA PHE A 442 -13.74 -4.10 -9.65
C PHE A 442 -13.40 -4.41 -11.10
N GLN A 443 -14.36 -4.99 -11.85
CA GLN A 443 -14.28 -5.20 -13.30
C GLN A 443 -12.96 -5.83 -13.74
N ASP A 444 -12.67 -7.03 -13.19
CA ASP A 444 -11.42 -7.77 -13.47
C ASP A 444 -10.14 -6.98 -13.15
N GLY A 445 -10.23 -6.06 -12.17
CA GLY A 445 -9.10 -5.28 -11.67
C GLY A 445 -8.91 -3.90 -12.30
N GLU A 446 -9.86 -3.37 -13.05
CA GLU A 446 -9.78 -2.00 -13.58
C GLU A 446 -9.65 -0.95 -12.47
N GLU A 447 -10.26 -1.18 -11.32
CA GLU A 447 -10.18 -0.36 -10.12
C GLU A 447 -10.05 -1.24 -8.89
N ALA A 448 -9.49 -0.70 -7.81
CA ALA A 448 -9.39 -1.36 -6.51
C ALA A 448 -9.80 -0.41 -5.38
N ALA A 449 -10.22 -0.96 -4.24
CA ALA A 449 -10.52 -0.19 -3.04
C ALA A 449 -10.14 -0.95 -1.78
N SER A 450 -9.40 -0.30 -0.87
CA SER A 450 -8.99 -0.81 0.43
C SER A 450 -9.60 0.00 1.54
N PHE A 451 -10.13 -0.67 2.55
CA PHE A 451 -10.70 0.00 3.71
C PHE A 451 -10.80 -0.91 4.92
N PHE A 452 -10.70 -0.31 6.10
CA PHE A 452 -10.96 -1.01 7.34
C PHE A 452 -12.44 -0.96 7.73
N VAL A 453 -12.88 -2.04 8.41
CA VAL A 453 -14.15 -2.15 9.08
C VAL A 453 -13.91 -2.65 10.51
N PHE A 454 -14.48 -1.97 11.50
CA PHE A 454 -14.33 -2.35 12.91
C PHE A 454 -15.72 -2.56 13.53
N PRO A 455 -16.34 -3.74 13.35
CA PRO A 455 -17.65 -4.00 13.93
C PRO A 455 -17.58 -3.94 15.45
N THR A 456 -18.55 -3.26 16.07
CA THR A 456 -18.59 -3.08 17.54
C THR A 456 -18.81 -4.38 18.28
N LYS A 457 -19.39 -5.38 17.61
CA LYS A 457 -19.56 -6.74 18.14
C LYS A 457 -18.73 -7.75 17.33
N LYS A 458 -18.24 -8.79 18.00
CA LYS A 458 -17.62 -9.93 17.32
C LYS A 458 -18.70 -10.80 16.70
N GLU A 459 -18.85 -10.74 15.40
CA GLU A 459 -19.81 -11.51 14.61
C GLU A 459 -19.29 -11.76 13.20
N LYS A 460 -19.83 -12.79 12.56
CA LYS A 460 -19.60 -13.03 11.14
C LYS A 460 -20.49 -12.12 10.31
N PRO A 461 -19.99 -11.48 9.28
CA PRO A 461 -20.79 -10.63 8.42
C PRO A 461 -21.71 -11.45 7.51
N LYS A 462 -22.68 -10.78 6.93
CA LYS A 462 -23.51 -11.28 5.86
C LYS A 462 -23.36 -10.42 4.65
N LEU A 463 -23.15 -11.03 3.48
CA LEU A 463 -23.27 -10.37 2.19
C LEU A 463 -24.75 -10.23 1.86
N VAL A 464 -25.19 -9.01 1.57
CA VAL A 464 -26.56 -8.73 1.11
C VAL A 464 -26.45 -8.00 -0.23
N ILE A 465 -27.04 -8.57 -1.25
CA ILE A 465 -27.13 -7.97 -2.59
C ILE A 465 -28.56 -7.55 -2.78
N SER A 466 -28.81 -6.29 -3.13
CA SER A 466 -30.15 -5.77 -3.41
C SER A 466 -30.15 -4.80 -4.57
N ALA A 467 -31.30 -4.59 -5.18
CA ALA A 467 -31.45 -3.69 -6.32
C ALA A 467 -32.82 -3.01 -6.32
N ASP A 468 -32.95 -1.91 -7.06
CA ASP A 468 -34.21 -1.17 -7.27
C ASP A 468 -35.25 -1.97 -8.08
N ARG A 469 -34.80 -2.95 -8.85
CA ARG A 469 -35.60 -3.87 -9.66
C ARG A 469 -34.95 -5.24 -9.72
N LYS A 470 -35.69 -6.21 -10.30
CA LYS A 470 -35.17 -7.59 -10.46
C LYS A 470 -33.91 -7.61 -11.31
N LEU A 471 -32.85 -8.10 -10.70
CA LEU A 471 -31.61 -8.43 -11.40
C LEU A 471 -31.85 -9.63 -12.31
N GLU A 472 -31.24 -9.64 -13.48
CA GLU A 472 -31.31 -10.77 -14.38
C GLU A 472 -30.68 -12.02 -13.75
N ARG A 473 -29.48 -11.86 -13.20
CA ARG A 473 -28.71 -12.96 -12.61
C ARG A 473 -27.72 -12.43 -11.57
N ILE A 474 -27.58 -13.20 -10.51
CA ILE A 474 -26.51 -13.08 -9.51
C ILE A 474 -25.79 -14.42 -9.51
N GLU A 475 -24.49 -14.41 -9.68
CA GLU A 475 -23.61 -15.59 -9.55
C GLU A 475 -22.43 -15.27 -8.64
N GLY A 476 -22.16 -16.15 -7.68
CA GLY A 476 -21.04 -15.95 -6.78
C GLY A 476 -20.34 -17.25 -6.41
N SER A 477 -19.10 -17.10 -6.04
CA SER A 477 -18.27 -18.13 -5.43
C SER A 477 -17.71 -17.59 -4.12
N LEU A 478 -17.82 -18.35 -3.07
CA LEU A 478 -17.37 -17.99 -1.72
C LEU A 478 -16.39 -19.06 -1.24
N TRP A 479 -15.26 -18.60 -0.70
CA TRP A 479 -14.32 -19.45 0.05
C TRP A 479 -14.14 -18.88 1.46
N GLU A 480 -14.10 -19.76 2.43
CA GLU A 480 -13.52 -19.45 3.74
C GLU A 480 -12.00 -19.41 3.58
N LEU A 481 -11.36 -18.40 4.21
CA LEU A 481 -9.91 -18.21 4.15
C LEU A 481 -9.21 -18.67 5.44
N GLY A 482 -7.98 -19.08 5.26
CA GLY A 482 -7.01 -19.37 6.32
C GLY A 482 -6.35 -18.10 6.86
N GLU A 483 -5.13 -18.28 7.29
CA GLU A 483 -4.29 -17.25 7.88
C GLU A 483 -2.86 -17.39 7.38
N PHE A 484 -2.08 -16.33 7.44
CA PHE A 484 -0.64 -16.39 7.23
C PHE A 484 0.01 -17.28 8.28
N THR A 485 0.99 -18.05 7.86
CA THR A 485 1.81 -18.86 8.75
C THR A 485 3.10 -18.10 9.07
N TRP A 486 3.42 -18.01 10.34
CA TRP A 486 4.59 -17.29 10.84
C TRP A 486 5.63 -18.28 11.39
N ASN A 487 6.83 -18.24 10.85
CA ASN A 487 7.91 -19.14 11.21
C ASN A 487 9.05 -18.36 11.87
N ALA A 488 9.60 -18.89 12.96
CA ALA A 488 10.86 -18.38 13.47
C ALA A 488 11.96 -18.63 12.43
N ARG A 489 12.86 -17.66 12.27
CA ARG A 489 14.07 -17.82 11.45
C ARG A 489 15.02 -18.85 12.03
#